data_b131b64aeb90c9e8100fb3d8263f109c
#
_entry.id   b131b64aeb90c9e8100fb3d8263f109c
#
_cell.length_a   1.000
_cell.length_b   1.000
_cell.length_c   1.000
_cell.angle_alpha   90.00
_cell.angle_beta   90.00
_cell.angle_gamma   90.00
#
_symmetry.space_group_name_H-M   'P 1'
#
loop_
_entity.id
_entity.type
_entity.pdbx_description
1 polymer ?
#
loop_
_entity_poly.entity_id
_entity_poly.type
_entity_poly.pdbx_seq_one_letter_code
_entity_poly.pdbx_strand_id
1 'polypeptide(L)'
;MSMEVNKETTILKKDTGMTFKCFIKHMRLICLYFKYNLQSAMEYRVSFISQALGMALNNAFFVFFWWVIFEKVSSIGGYGFKEVMVIWALASSTYGFVHVFFGNLRELPRIIINGELDTYLLQPKNVYLNVYCSKMLVSAWGDLTFGVVMFIIVYGFAPMKLLLFLLFTFAGGLLAGSVMSAADTLTFYIGNSSTISRLVMEFLLNFSLYPDSIFRREVKLVMYSILPAGFIVFVPFRLLSAFSWYGLLGLLAIDAVYIGLAYLLFKYGLRKYESGNLITTKQ
;
A
#
# COMPACT_ATOMS: atom_id res chain seq x y z
N MET A 1 -18.68 -44.20 -13.17
CA MET A 1 -19.17 -42.83 -13.43
C MET A 1 -19.85 -42.16 -12.22
N SER A 2 -20.39 -42.90 -11.25
CA SER A 2 -21.01 -42.32 -10.02
C SER A 2 -20.05 -42.10 -8.85
N MET A 3 -18.85 -42.67 -8.82
CA MET A 3 -17.86 -42.51 -7.76
C MET A 3 -16.94 -41.30 -7.95
N GLU A 4 -16.71 -40.81 -9.17
CA GLU A 4 -15.88 -39.62 -9.42
C GLU A 4 -16.62 -38.32 -9.11
N VAL A 5 -17.92 -38.23 -9.41
CA VAL A 5 -18.74 -37.05 -9.10
C VAL A 5 -18.83 -36.79 -7.58
N ASN A 6 -18.78 -37.85 -6.77
CA ASN A 6 -18.86 -37.74 -5.31
C ASN A 6 -17.52 -37.30 -4.67
N LYS A 7 -16.38 -37.50 -5.35
CA LYS A 7 -15.07 -36.99 -4.90
C LYS A 7 -14.92 -35.49 -5.19
N GLU A 8 -15.37 -35.01 -6.34
CA GLU A 8 -15.31 -33.57 -6.67
C GLU A 8 -16.21 -32.73 -5.76
N THR A 9 -17.43 -33.19 -5.45
CA THR A 9 -18.33 -32.49 -4.53
C THR A 9 -17.84 -32.51 -3.08
N THR A 10 -17.08 -33.52 -2.66
CA THR A 10 -16.47 -33.60 -1.32
C THR A 10 -15.25 -32.69 -1.24
N ILE A 11 -14.48 -32.51 -2.31
CA ILE A 11 -13.34 -31.58 -2.39
C ILE A 11 -13.85 -30.14 -2.37
N LEU A 12 -14.91 -29.81 -3.09
CA LEU A 12 -15.49 -28.45 -3.10
C LEU A 12 -16.14 -28.05 -1.75
N LYS A 13 -16.73 -28.98 -1.01
CA LYS A 13 -17.24 -28.72 0.35
C LYS A 13 -16.15 -28.57 1.41
N LYS A 14 -14.95 -29.12 1.18
CA LYS A 14 -13.80 -28.99 2.07
C LYS A 14 -13.12 -27.62 1.89
N ASP A 15 -13.27 -26.99 0.72
CA ASP A 15 -12.63 -25.72 0.39
C ASP A 15 -13.25 -24.48 1.08
N THR A 16 -14.56 -24.44 1.30
CA THR A 16 -15.20 -23.24 1.90
C THR A 16 -14.87 -23.05 3.37
N GLY A 17 -14.82 -24.11 4.16
CA GLY A 17 -14.38 -24.06 5.56
C GLY A 17 -12.86 -23.85 5.69
N MET A 18 -12.08 -24.26 4.69
CA MET A 18 -10.65 -24.04 4.60
C MET A 18 -10.31 -22.59 4.24
N THR A 19 -11.12 -21.94 3.44
CA THR A 19 -10.94 -20.53 3.01
C THR A 19 -11.06 -19.55 4.18
N PHE A 20 -12.07 -19.69 5.05
CA PHE A 20 -12.26 -18.81 6.21
C PHE A 20 -11.16 -19.01 7.27
N LYS A 21 -10.81 -20.27 7.56
CA LYS A 21 -9.68 -20.59 8.48
C LYS A 21 -8.34 -20.10 7.92
N CYS A 22 -8.16 -20.14 6.60
CA CYS A 22 -6.98 -19.62 5.92
C CYS A 22 -6.92 -18.09 6.03
N PHE A 23 -8.03 -17.40 5.84
CA PHE A 23 -8.11 -15.93 6.00
C PHE A 23 -7.75 -15.51 7.43
N ILE A 24 -8.32 -16.16 8.45
CA ILE A 24 -8.00 -15.86 9.87
C ILE A 24 -6.51 -16.08 10.15
N LYS A 25 -5.90 -17.15 9.59
CA LYS A 25 -4.46 -17.39 9.75
C LYS A 25 -3.62 -16.26 9.13
N HIS A 26 -3.99 -15.75 7.96
CA HIS A 26 -3.29 -14.65 7.31
C HIS A 26 -3.44 -13.34 8.12
N MET A 27 -4.64 -13.01 8.59
CA MET A 27 -4.86 -11.85 9.45
C MET A 27 -4.05 -11.96 10.76
N ARG A 28 -4.07 -13.13 11.40
CA ARG A 28 -3.26 -13.39 12.60
C ARG A 28 -1.76 -13.21 12.32
N LEU A 29 -1.28 -13.65 11.15
CA LEU A 29 0.11 -13.50 10.75
C LEU A 29 0.49 -12.02 10.63
N ILE A 30 -0.33 -11.20 9.95
CA ILE A 30 -0.12 -9.75 9.80
C ILE A 30 -0.10 -9.08 11.18
N CYS A 31 -1.07 -9.39 12.06
CA CYS A 31 -1.13 -8.84 13.42
C CYS A 31 0.09 -9.23 14.26
N LEU A 32 0.60 -10.46 14.13
CA LEU A 32 1.80 -10.91 14.84
C LEU A 32 3.05 -10.16 14.34
N TYR A 33 3.22 -10.02 13.03
CA TYR A 33 4.33 -9.22 12.47
C TYR A 33 4.25 -7.77 12.93
N PHE A 34 3.08 -7.14 12.84
CA PHE A 34 2.87 -5.80 13.33
C PHE A 34 3.28 -5.66 14.80
N LYS A 35 2.79 -6.58 15.66
CA LYS A 35 3.12 -6.56 17.09
C LYS A 35 4.63 -6.66 17.34
N TYR A 36 5.31 -7.63 16.72
CA TYR A 36 6.74 -7.84 16.96
C TYR A 36 7.61 -6.74 16.33
N ASN A 37 7.25 -6.27 15.14
CA ASN A 37 7.93 -5.12 14.52
C ASN A 37 7.79 -3.86 15.37
N LEU A 38 6.60 -3.61 15.93
CA LEU A 38 6.37 -2.48 16.81
C LEU A 38 7.14 -2.62 18.13
N GLN A 39 7.15 -3.81 18.73
CA GLN A 39 7.94 -4.08 19.95
C GLN A 39 9.42 -3.85 19.70
N SER A 40 9.97 -4.35 18.60
CA SER A 40 11.37 -4.12 18.23
C SER A 40 11.68 -2.64 17.97
N ALA A 41 10.79 -1.93 17.28
CA ALA A 41 10.97 -0.50 17.04
C ALA A 41 10.91 0.33 18.33
N MET A 42 10.06 -0.07 19.28
CA MET A 42 9.90 0.60 20.58
C MET A 42 11.02 0.28 21.59
N GLU A 43 11.89 -0.67 21.31
CA GLU A 43 13.09 -0.91 22.11
C GLU A 43 14.00 0.34 22.11
N TYR A 44 14.09 1.02 20.97
CA TYR A 44 14.83 2.27 20.81
C TYR A 44 13.89 3.48 20.74
N ARG A 45 13.19 3.78 21.83
CA ARG A 45 12.12 4.78 21.90
C ARG A 45 12.50 6.16 21.35
N VAL A 46 13.70 6.64 21.68
CA VAL A 46 14.18 7.95 21.21
C VAL A 46 14.30 7.94 19.67
N SER A 47 14.89 6.88 19.11
CA SER A 47 15.01 6.71 17.67
C SER A 47 13.64 6.59 16.99
N PHE A 48 12.71 5.86 17.62
CA PHE A 48 11.32 5.75 17.12
C PHE A 48 10.65 7.13 17.04
N ILE A 49 10.66 7.87 18.15
CA ILE A 49 10.02 9.18 18.24
C ILE A 49 10.69 10.18 17.29
N SER A 50 12.02 10.21 17.22
CA SER A 50 12.74 11.15 16.35
C SER A 50 12.47 10.91 14.86
N GLN A 51 12.39 9.64 14.43
CA GLN A 51 12.06 9.29 13.05
C GLN A 51 10.59 9.65 12.71
N ALA A 52 9.64 9.33 13.59
CA ALA A 52 8.24 9.67 13.41
C ALA A 52 8.02 11.19 13.37
N LEU A 53 8.62 11.94 14.31
CA LEU A 53 8.55 13.40 14.33
C LEU A 53 9.26 14.03 13.13
N GLY A 54 10.42 13.51 12.72
CA GLY A 54 11.13 13.99 11.53
C GLY A 54 10.26 13.89 10.28
N MET A 55 9.53 12.78 10.11
CA MET A 55 8.61 12.59 8.98
C MET A 55 7.37 13.48 9.09
N ALA A 56 6.81 13.64 10.29
CA ALA A 56 5.71 14.58 10.53
C ALA A 56 6.11 16.02 10.22
N LEU A 57 7.33 16.44 10.59
CA LEU A 57 7.88 17.75 10.23
C LEU A 57 8.07 17.89 8.71
N ASN A 58 8.57 16.86 8.03
CA ASN A 58 8.67 16.85 6.58
C ASN A 58 7.31 17.13 5.93
N ASN A 59 6.26 16.44 6.36
CA ASN A 59 4.90 16.68 5.89
C ASN A 59 4.40 18.10 6.23
N ALA A 60 4.74 18.63 7.41
CA ALA A 60 4.37 19.99 7.80
C ALA A 60 5.02 21.05 6.89
N PHE A 61 6.25 20.84 6.42
CA PHE A 61 6.88 21.73 5.44
C PHE A 61 6.13 21.74 4.10
N PHE A 62 5.59 20.62 3.65
CA PHE A 62 4.76 20.59 2.46
C PHE A 62 3.43 21.30 2.65
N VAL A 63 2.82 21.21 3.84
CA VAL A 63 1.62 21.97 4.19
C VAL A 63 1.94 23.48 4.17
N PHE A 64 3.07 23.88 4.76
CA PHE A 64 3.55 25.27 4.70
C PHE A 64 3.79 25.73 3.25
N PHE A 65 4.41 24.90 2.41
CA PHE A 65 4.58 25.20 0.99
C PHE A 65 3.24 25.47 0.28
N TRP A 66 2.24 24.64 0.51
CA TRP A 66 0.91 24.82 -0.04
C TRP A 66 0.23 26.07 0.51
N TRP A 67 0.40 26.35 1.79
CA TRP A 67 -0.15 27.56 2.41
C TRP A 67 0.40 28.81 1.74
N VAL A 68 1.71 28.91 1.52
CA VAL A 68 2.35 30.06 0.82
C VAL A 68 1.81 30.21 -0.60
N ILE A 69 1.56 29.11 -1.32
CA ILE A 69 0.96 29.17 -2.67
C ILE A 69 -0.45 29.74 -2.61
N PHE A 70 -1.29 29.24 -1.70
CA PHE A 70 -2.68 29.66 -1.58
C PHE A 70 -2.85 31.09 -1.02
N GLU A 71 -1.83 31.69 -0.45
CA GLU A 71 -1.78 33.14 -0.17
C GLU A 71 -1.78 33.98 -1.47
N LYS A 72 -1.35 33.41 -2.60
CA LYS A 72 -1.27 34.11 -3.90
C LYS A 72 -2.39 33.74 -4.86
N VAL A 73 -2.99 32.56 -4.69
CA VAL A 73 -4.05 32.04 -5.57
C VAL A 73 -5.19 31.48 -4.72
N SER A 74 -6.43 31.73 -5.11
CA SER A 74 -7.61 31.26 -4.39
C SER A 74 -7.92 29.76 -4.63
N SER A 75 -7.55 29.24 -5.81
CA SER A 75 -7.76 27.84 -6.16
C SER A 75 -6.78 27.38 -7.23
N ILE A 76 -6.48 26.08 -7.23
CA ILE A 76 -5.64 25.42 -8.24
C ILE A 76 -6.45 24.27 -8.84
N GLY A 77 -6.83 24.43 -10.12
CA GLY A 77 -7.61 23.43 -10.84
C GLY A 77 -8.97 23.12 -10.20
N GLY A 78 -9.57 24.11 -9.51
CA GLY A 78 -10.85 23.96 -8.82
C GLY A 78 -10.75 23.45 -7.38
N TYR A 79 -9.54 23.17 -6.87
CA TYR A 79 -9.29 22.80 -5.49
C TYR A 79 -8.80 24.02 -4.69
N GLY A 80 -9.43 24.28 -3.53
CA GLY A 80 -8.95 25.25 -2.56
C GLY A 80 -7.96 24.64 -1.58
N PHE A 81 -7.45 25.44 -0.65
CA PHE A 81 -6.46 25.00 0.32
C PHE A 81 -6.96 23.80 1.16
N LYS A 82 -8.22 23.85 1.63
CA LYS A 82 -8.78 22.77 2.45
C LYS A 82 -8.87 21.44 1.71
N GLU A 83 -9.27 21.45 0.44
CA GLU A 83 -9.35 20.26 -0.41
C GLU A 83 -7.97 19.64 -0.62
N VAL A 84 -6.96 20.48 -0.89
CA VAL A 84 -5.57 20.02 -1.05
C VAL A 84 -5.04 19.41 0.26
N MET A 85 -5.39 19.99 1.42
CA MET A 85 -5.00 19.42 2.73
C MET A 85 -5.64 18.04 2.97
N VAL A 86 -6.88 17.83 2.54
CA VAL A 86 -7.53 16.50 2.65
C VAL A 86 -6.89 15.47 1.71
N ILE A 87 -6.56 15.87 0.49
CA ILE A 87 -5.82 15.04 -0.47
C ILE A 87 -4.47 14.64 0.12
N TRP A 88 -3.75 15.61 0.69
CA TRP A 88 -2.48 15.36 1.38
C TRP A 88 -2.64 14.42 2.58
N ALA A 89 -3.66 14.63 3.42
CA ALA A 89 -3.95 13.79 4.56
C ALA A 89 -4.24 12.34 4.14
N LEU A 90 -5.04 12.12 3.08
CA LEU A 90 -5.30 10.79 2.52
C LEU A 90 -4.02 10.14 2.01
N ALA A 91 -3.23 10.87 1.19
CA ALA A 91 -1.99 10.34 0.65
C ALA A 91 -1.00 9.97 1.77
N SER A 92 -0.72 10.90 2.68
CA SER A 92 0.21 10.68 3.81
C SER A 92 -0.22 9.47 4.66
N SER A 93 -1.50 9.42 5.10
CA SER A 93 -1.99 8.28 5.88
C SER A 93 -1.93 6.97 5.11
N THR A 94 -2.26 6.96 3.82
CA THR A 94 -2.25 5.77 2.97
C THR A 94 -0.85 5.19 2.82
N TYR A 95 0.14 6.02 2.48
CA TYR A 95 1.53 5.57 2.36
C TYR A 95 2.14 5.26 3.72
N GLY A 96 1.75 5.99 4.77
CA GLY A 96 2.08 5.66 6.16
C GLY A 96 1.58 4.26 6.53
N PHE A 97 0.32 3.96 6.25
CA PHE A 97 -0.26 2.63 6.48
C PHE A 97 0.52 1.52 5.74
N VAL A 98 0.79 1.71 4.44
CA VAL A 98 1.55 0.74 3.64
C VAL A 98 2.88 0.39 4.31
N HIS A 99 3.67 1.38 4.67
CA HIS A 99 5.02 1.15 5.19
C HIS A 99 5.05 0.73 6.66
N VAL A 100 3.99 1.01 7.43
CA VAL A 100 3.83 0.47 8.80
C VAL A 100 3.54 -1.03 8.75
N PHE A 101 2.65 -1.49 7.87
CA PHE A 101 2.23 -2.89 7.82
C PHE A 101 3.05 -3.74 6.84
N PHE A 102 3.53 -3.14 5.75
CA PHE A 102 4.26 -3.79 4.66
C PHE A 102 5.61 -3.08 4.41
N GLY A 103 6.35 -2.81 5.48
CA GLY A 103 7.59 -2.02 5.43
C GLY A 103 8.73 -2.64 4.62
N ASN A 104 8.60 -3.91 4.22
CA ASN A 104 9.57 -4.60 3.37
C ASN A 104 9.28 -4.46 1.86
N LEU A 105 8.28 -3.66 1.48
CA LEU A 105 8.08 -3.28 0.09
C LEU A 105 9.34 -2.58 -0.44
N ARG A 106 9.69 -2.85 -1.69
CA ARG A 106 10.92 -2.47 -2.39
C ARG A 106 12.18 -3.27 -1.99
N GLU A 107 12.09 -4.14 -1.00
CA GLU A 107 13.22 -4.99 -0.59
C GLU A 107 13.23 -6.35 -1.31
N LEU A 108 12.10 -6.76 -1.91
CA LEU A 108 12.01 -8.04 -2.61
C LEU A 108 13.09 -8.22 -3.68
N PRO A 109 13.43 -7.21 -4.52
CA PRO A 109 14.52 -7.34 -5.49
C PRO A 109 15.85 -7.72 -4.82
N ARG A 110 16.19 -7.07 -3.72
CA ARG A 110 17.41 -7.37 -2.95
C ARG A 110 17.34 -8.77 -2.32
N ILE A 111 16.20 -9.13 -1.75
CA ILE A 111 15.97 -10.44 -1.11
C ILE A 111 16.16 -11.57 -2.13
N ILE A 112 15.66 -11.38 -3.37
CA ILE A 112 15.81 -12.37 -4.45
C ILE A 112 17.27 -12.46 -4.89
N ILE A 113 17.92 -11.32 -5.17
CA ILE A 113 19.28 -11.27 -5.69
C ILE A 113 20.28 -11.85 -4.68
N ASN A 114 20.08 -11.58 -3.40
CA ASN A 114 20.95 -12.10 -2.34
C ASN A 114 20.65 -13.54 -1.92
N GLY A 115 19.63 -14.21 -2.51
CA GLY A 115 19.22 -15.56 -2.12
C GLY A 115 18.53 -15.62 -0.74
N GLU A 116 18.21 -14.47 -0.14
CA GLU A 116 17.56 -14.42 1.18
C GLU A 116 16.12 -14.98 1.14
N LEU A 117 15.52 -15.10 -0.06
CA LEU A 117 14.17 -15.61 -0.24
C LEU A 117 14.03 -17.07 0.22
N ASP A 118 15.09 -17.86 0.19
CA ASP A 118 15.10 -19.25 0.66
C ASP A 118 14.68 -19.37 2.13
N THR A 119 15.08 -18.39 2.96
CA THR A 119 14.71 -18.37 4.39
C THR A 119 13.21 -18.19 4.60
N TYR A 120 12.53 -17.51 3.69
CA TYR A 120 11.07 -17.33 3.72
C TYR A 120 10.34 -18.54 3.15
N LEU A 121 10.93 -19.25 2.18
CA LEU A 121 10.37 -20.46 1.57
C LEU A 121 10.36 -21.65 2.52
N LEU A 122 11.35 -21.75 3.40
CA LEU A 122 11.45 -22.82 4.40
C LEU A 122 10.40 -22.69 5.53
N GLN A 123 9.72 -21.54 5.64
CA GLN A 123 8.74 -21.33 6.70
C GLN A 123 7.33 -21.78 6.27
N PRO A 124 6.56 -22.45 7.15
CA PRO A 124 5.20 -22.93 6.85
C PRO A 124 4.18 -21.77 6.88
N LYS A 125 4.44 -20.69 6.13
CA LYS A 125 3.65 -19.47 6.08
C LYS A 125 3.42 -19.06 4.61
N ASN A 126 2.45 -18.18 4.38
CA ASN A 126 2.31 -17.55 3.07
C ASN A 126 3.53 -16.68 2.76
N VAL A 127 4.30 -17.04 1.74
CA VAL A 127 5.57 -16.39 1.41
C VAL A 127 5.38 -14.91 1.08
N TYR A 128 4.32 -14.54 0.35
CA TYR A 128 4.00 -13.16 0.01
C TYR A 128 3.86 -12.28 1.26
N LEU A 129 2.97 -12.69 2.18
CA LEU A 129 2.76 -11.96 3.43
C LEU A 129 4.01 -12.00 4.33
N ASN A 130 4.69 -13.15 4.36
CA ASN A 130 5.88 -13.33 5.16
C ASN A 130 7.00 -12.36 4.76
N VAL A 131 7.22 -12.16 3.46
CA VAL A 131 8.22 -11.22 2.94
C VAL A 131 7.82 -9.78 3.26
N TYR A 132 6.62 -9.35 2.84
CA TYR A 132 6.27 -7.92 2.91
C TYR A 132 5.95 -7.43 4.32
N CYS A 133 5.42 -8.28 5.21
CA CYS A 133 5.11 -7.91 6.60
C CYS A 133 6.31 -8.06 7.56
N SER A 134 7.44 -8.62 7.11
CA SER A 134 8.57 -8.96 8.00
C SER A 134 9.31 -7.75 8.56
N LYS A 135 9.12 -6.56 8.02
CA LYS A 135 9.68 -5.29 8.51
C LYS A 135 8.61 -4.22 8.61
N MET A 136 8.90 -3.21 9.41
CA MET A 136 8.15 -1.97 9.57
C MET A 136 9.09 -0.81 9.32
N LEU A 137 8.65 0.20 8.58
CA LEU A 137 9.36 1.46 8.45
C LEU A 137 8.90 2.41 9.57
N VAL A 138 9.80 2.71 10.49
CA VAL A 138 9.46 3.49 11.70
C VAL A 138 9.01 4.91 11.37
N SER A 139 9.66 5.58 10.41
CA SER A 139 9.27 6.95 10.00
C SER A 139 7.84 7.03 9.46
N ALA A 140 7.30 5.93 8.91
CA ALA A 140 5.94 5.87 8.37
C ALA A 140 4.83 6.11 9.42
N TRP A 141 5.15 5.97 10.72
CA TRP A 141 4.26 6.41 11.79
C TRP A 141 4.04 7.92 11.75
N GLY A 142 5.06 8.69 11.36
CA GLY A 142 4.93 10.13 11.15
C GLY A 142 3.93 10.46 10.04
N ASP A 143 3.98 9.74 8.90
CA ASP A 143 3.02 9.92 7.80
C ASP A 143 1.60 9.57 8.22
N LEU A 144 1.42 8.39 8.83
CA LEU A 144 0.12 7.90 9.24
C LEU A 144 -0.56 8.82 10.26
N THR A 145 0.16 9.20 11.31
CA THR A 145 -0.36 10.07 12.37
C THR A 145 -0.59 11.49 11.88
N PHE A 146 0.33 12.03 11.06
CA PHE A 146 0.20 13.35 10.47
C PHE A 146 -1.07 13.45 9.63
N GLY A 147 -1.34 12.49 8.74
CA GLY A 147 -2.53 12.52 7.90
C GLY A 147 -3.83 12.46 8.71
N VAL A 148 -3.89 11.62 9.76
CA VAL A 148 -5.05 11.56 10.67
C VAL A 148 -5.25 12.91 11.39
N VAL A 149 -4.18 13.52 11.92
CA VAL A 149 -4.24 14.81 12.60
C VAL A 149 -4.70 15.91 11.64
N MET A 150 -4.13 15.97 10.44
CA MET A 150 -4.54 16.95 9.42
C MET A 150 -6.00 16.78 9.02
N PHE A 151 -6.48 15.55 8.86
CA PHE A 151 -7.90 15.31 8.58
C PHE A 151 -8.80 15.86 9.69
N ILE A 152 -8.43 15.66 10.96
CA ILE A 152 -9.18 16.17 12.12
C ILE A 152 -9.12 17.72 12.16
N ILE A 153 -7.99 18.33 11.81
CA ILE A 153 -7.86 19.79 11.74
C ILE A 153 -8.82 20.37 10.69
N VAL A 154 -8.95 19.73 9.51
CA VAL A 154 -9.77 20.24 8.40
C VAL A 154 -11.26 20.03 8.61
N TYR A 155 -11.67 18.84 9.06
CA TYR A 155 -13.10 18.46 9.20
C TYR A 155 -13.65 18.59 10.64
N GLY A 156 -12.79 18.82 11.63
CA GLY A 156 -13.13 18.68 13.03
C GLY A 156 -13.29 17.19 13.42
N PHE A 157 -13.69 16.96 14.67
CA PHE A 157 -13.97 15.60 15.13
C PHE A 157 -15.35 15.14 14.64
N ALA A 158 -15.40 14.62 13.42
CA ALA A 158 -16.60 14.06 12.79
C ALA A 158 -16.43 12.52 12.69
N PRO A 159 -16.97 11.72 13.65
CA PRO A 159 -16.64 10.30 13.77
C PRO A 159 -16.98 9.50 12.52
N MET A 160 -18.10 9.78 11.84
CA MET A 160 -18.47 9.08 10.61
C MET A 160 -17.51 9.38 9.45
N LYS A 161 -17.10 10.64 9.28
CA LYS A 161 -16.11 11.02 8.27
C LYS A 161 -14.73 10.46 8.58
N LEU A 162 -14.34 10.43 9.86
CA LEU A 162 -13.09 9.82 10.32
C LEU A 162 -13.08 8.31 10.04
N LEU A 163 -14.19 7.61 10.29
CA LEU A 163 -14.31 6.19 9.98
C LEU A 163 -14.15 5.93 8.47
N LEU A 164 -14.80 6.74 7.63
CA LEU A 164 -14.64 6.66 6.17
C LEU A 164 -13.21 6.97 5.74
N PHE A 165 -12.58 7.98 6.33
CA PHE A 165 -11.17 8.31 6.08
C PHE A 165 -10.24 7.14 6.40
N LEU A 166 -10.42 6.49 7.56
CA LEU A 166 -9.63 5.31 7.93
C LEU A 166 -9.91 4.11 7.01
N LEU A 167 -11.15 3.91 6.60
CA LEU A 167 -11.51 2.89 5.61
C LEU A 167 -10.81 3.14 4.28
N PHE A 168 -10.80 4.38 3.79
CA PHE A 168 -10.13 4.75 2.55
C PHE A 168 -8.61 4.70 2.66
N THR A 169 -8.04 5.08 3.81
CA THR A 169 -6.62 4.89 4.11
C THR A 169 -6.24 3.40 4.02
N PHE A 170 -7.07 2.53 4.58
CA PHE A 170 -6.85 1.09 4.53
C PHE A 170 -6.95 0.55 3.08
N ALA A 171 -8.02 0.85 2.38
CA ALA A 171 -8.27 0.43 1.01
C ALA A 171 -7.17 0.95 0.06
N GLY A 172 -6.94 2.25 0.05
CA GLY A 172 -5.86 2.88 -0.76
C GLY A 172 -4.48 2.32 -0.43
N GLY A 173 -4.22 1.99 0.86
CA GLY A 173 -2.97 1.35 1.29
C GLY A 173 -2.80 -0.04 0.70
N LEU A 174 -3.84 -0.87 0.71
CA LEU A 174 -3.79 -2.18 0.06
C LEU A 174 -3.57 -2.06 -1.44
N LEU A 175 -4.22 -1.09 -2.10
CA LEU A 175 -4.04 -0.82 -3.51
C LEU A 175 -2.61 -0.37 -3.82
N ALA A 176 -2.09 0.63 -3.12
CA ALA A 176 -0.72 1.13 -3.30
C ALA A 176 0.31 0.02 -3.06
N GLY A 177 0.17 -0.74 -1.97
CA GLY A 177 1.03 -1.88 -1.66
C GLY A 177 0.99 -2.97 -2.72
N SER A 178 -0.18 -3.25 -3.32
CA SER A 178 -0.31 -4.24 -4.40
C SER A 178 0.44 -3.81 -5.67
N VAL A 179 0.35 -2.53 -6.06
CA VAL A 179 1.08 -2.01 -7.23
C VAL A 179 2.59 -2.00 -6.98
N MET A 180 3.02 -1.59 -5.79
CA MET A 180 4.44 -1.63 -5.41
C MET A 180 4.98 -3.06 -5.40
N SER A 181 4.23 -4.02 -4.84
CA SER A 181 4.63 -5.43 -4.82
C SER A 181 4.65 -6.05 -6.23
N ALA A 182 3.76 -5.63 -7.13
CA ALA A 182 3.79 -6.05 -8.52
C ALA A 182 5.07 -5.59 -9.23
N ALA A 183 5.49 -4.34 -9.00
CA ALA A 183 6.75 -3.81 -9.53
C ALA A 183 7.97 -4.57 -8.98
N ASP A 184 8.00 -4.86 -7.69
CA ASP A 184 9.06 -5.66 -7.05
C ASP A 184 9.14 -7.07 -7.65
N THR A 185 7.99 -7.67 -7.93
CA THR A 185 7.86 -9.04 -8.46
C THR A 185 8.46 -9.17 -9.87
N LEU A 186 8.61 -8.09 -10.62
CA LEU A 186 9.28 -8.11 -11.92
C LEU A 186 10.71 -8.63 -11.82
N THR A 187 11.33 -8.58 -10.64
CA THR A 187 12.67 -9.15 -10.40
C THR A 187 12.76 -10.63 -10.76
N PHE A 188 11.70 -11.42 -10.59
CA PHE A 188 11.68 -12.82 -11.00
C PHE A 188 11.78 -13.03 -12.52
N TYR A 189 11.50 -11.99 -13.31
CA TYR A 189 11.40 -12.07 -14.76
C TYR A 189 12.57 -11.38 -15.48
N ILE A 190 13.02 -10.25 -14.94
CA ILE A 190 14.00 -9.38 -15.62
C ILE A 190 15.30 -9.21 -14.82
N GLY A 191 15.46 -9.94 -13.71
CA GLY A 191 16.59 -9.76 -12.81
C GLY A 191 16.34 -8.59 -11.84
N ASN A 192 17.24 -7.61 -11.74
CA ASN A 192 17.11 -6.51 -10.78
C ASN A 192 16.08 -5.46 -11.22
N SER A 193 14.89 -5.46 -10.62
CA SER A 193 13.84 -4.47 -10.85
C SER A 193 13.82 -3.31 -9.83
N SER A 194 14.82 -3.17 -8.96
CA SER A 194 14.82 -2.17 -7.88
C SER A 194 14.60 -0.73 -8.37
N THR A 195 15.18 -0.37 -9.52
CA THR A 195 14.99 0.95 -10.14
C THR A 195 13.55 1.15 -10.60
N ILE A 196 12.93 0.11 -11.21
CA ILE A 196 11.53 0.17 -11.65
C ILE A 196 10.61 0.31 -10.44
N SER A 197 10.81 -0.49 -9.40
CA SER A 197 10.05 -0.41 -8.15
C SER A 197 10.11 0.98 -7.51
N ARG A 198 11.30 1.59 -7.50
CA ARG A 198 11.48 2.96 -7.00
C ARG A 198 10.73 3.97 -7.84
N LEU A 199 10.84 3.91 -9.17
CA LEU A 199 10.13 4.81 -10.08
C LEU A 199 8.62 4.68 -9.95
N VAL A 200 8.09 3.45 -9.87
CA VAL A 200 6.66 3.21 -9.66
C VAL A 200 6.18 3.87 -8.36
N MET A 201 6.93 3.74 -7.27
CA MET A 201 6.59 4.40 -6.01
C MET A 201 6.64 5.92 -6.13
N GLU A 202 7.69 6.49 -6.73
CA GLU A 202 7.83 7.94 -6.92
C GLU A 202 6.68 8.51 -7.76
N PHE A 203 6.29 7.82 -8.84
CA PHE A 203 5.14 8.24 -9.64
C PHE A 203 3.82 8.14 -8.87
N LEU A 204 3.59 7.03 -8.13
CA LEU A 204 2.39 6.90 -7.31
C LEU A 204 2.31 8.03 -6.28
N LEU A 205 3.40 8.34 -5.58
CA LEU A 205 3.46 9.44 -4.62
C LEU A 205 3.17 10.78 -5.28
N ASN A 206 3.90 11.12 -6.35
CA ASN A 206 3.74 12.41 -7.04
C ASN A 206 2.31 12.58 -7.59
N PHE A 207 1.75 11.54 -8.20
CA PHE A 207 0.38 11.60 -8.70
C PHE A 207 -0.66 11.70 -7.58
N SER A 208 -0.35 11.23 -6.37
CA SER A 208 -1.26 11.28 -5.21
C SER A 208 -1.22 12.62 -4.47
N LEU A 209 -0.10 13.36 -4.53
CA LEU A 209 0.13 14.55 -3.73
C LEU A 209 -0.31 15.86 -4.40
N TYR A 210 -0.46 15.87 -5.73
CA TYR A 210 -0.86 17.05 -6.49
C TYR A 210 -2.28 16.89 -7.02
N PRO A 211 -3.13 17.94 -7.04
CA PRO A 211 -4.49 17.89 -7.57
C PRO A 211 -4.55 17.26 -8.95
N ASP A 212 -5.48 16.32 -9.16
CA ASP A 212 -5.59 15.58 -10.43
C ASP A 212 -5.94 16.49 -11.63
N SER A 213 -6.53 17.64 -11.35
CA SER A 213 -6.93 18.62 -12.37
C SER A 213 -5.76 19.27 -13.10
N ILE A 214 -4.56 19.33 -12.50
CA ILE A 214 -3.37 19.90 -13.15
C ILE A 214 -2.77 18.98 -14.22
N PHE A 215 -3.10 17.69 -14.18
CA PHE A 215 -2.56 16.72 -15.11
C PHE A 215 -3.34 16.69 -16.43
N ARG A 216 -2.61 16.50 -17.55
CA ARG A 216 -3.20 16.31 -18.87
C ARG A 216 -3.98 15.00 -18.93
N ARG A 217 -4.87 14.87 -19.93
CA ARG A 217 -5.75 13.72 -20.11
C ARG A 217 -4.98 12.39 -20.20
N GLU A 218 -3.85 12.39 -20.88
CA GLU A 218 -3.00 11.23 -21.09
C GLU A 218 -2.41 10.74 -19.76
N VAL A 219 -1.94 11.67 -18.91
CA VAL A 219 -1.43 11.38 -17.57
C VAL A 219 -2.56 10.84 -16.68
N LYS A 220 -3.75 11.43 -16.77
CA LYS A 220 -4.92 10.94 -16.03
C LYS A 220 -5.28 9.50 -16.43
N LEU A 221 -5.16 9.11 -17.70
CA LEU A 221 -5.35 7.72 -18.11
C LEU A 221 -4.39 6.77 -17.37
N VAL A 222 -3.12 7.15 -17.23
CA VAL A 222 -2.13 6.37 -16.46
C VAL A 222 -2.50 6.32 -14.98
N MET A 223 -2.92 7.47 -14.39
CA MET A 223 -3.30 7.59 -12.98
C MET A 223 -4.56 6.79 -12.60
N TYR A 224 -5.42 6.46 -13.56
CA TYR A 224 -6.63 5.67 -13.34
C TYR A 224 -6.55 4.27 -13.98
N SER A 225 -5.37 3.84 -14.45
CA SER A 225 -5.14 2.51 -15.03
C SER A 225 -3.87 1.86 -14.48
N ILE A 226 -2.70 2.06 -15.08
CA ILE A 226 -1.45 1.37 -14.75
C ILE A 226 -0.92 1.74 -13.35
N LEU A 227 -0.96 3.04 -13.02
CA LEU A 227 -0.54 3.58 -11.73
C LEU A 227 -1.76 4.20 -11.04
N PRO A 228 -2.56 3.41 -10.29
CA PRO A 228 -3.91 3.77 -9.87
C PRO A 228 -3.96 4.82 -8.75
N ALA A 229 -3.11 5.86 -8.82
CA ALA A 229 -3.08 6.97 -7.86
C ALA A 229 -4.44 7.68 -7.74
N GLY A 230 -5.23 7.72 -8.82
CA GLY A 230 -6.57 8.24 -8.83
C GLY A 230 -7.52 7.49 -7.88
N PHE A 231 -7.41 6.18 -7.82
CA PHE A 231 -8.20 5.35 -6.91
C PHE A 231 -7.63 5.33 -5.48
N ILE A 232 -6.35 5.60 -5.32
CA ILE A 232 -5.72 5.67 -3.99
C ILE A 232 -6.17 6.91 -3.21
N VAL A 233 -6.30 8.07 -3.89
CA VAL A 233 -6.54 9.36 -3.21
C VAL A 233 -7.77 10.10 -3.74
N PHE A 234 -7.92 10.28 -5.06
CA PHE A 234 -8.94 11.19 -5.59
C PHE A 234 -10.36 10.62 -5.56
N VAL A 235 -10.53 9.33 -5.81
CA VAL A 235 -11.85 8.67 -5.64
C VAL A 235 -12.25 8.67 -4.17
N PRO A 236 -11.40 8.26 -3.20
CA PRO A 236 -11.64 8.44 -1.77
C PRO A 236 -11.98 9.87 -1.36
N PHE A 237 -11.24 10.86 -1.84
CA PHE A 237 -11.51 12.28 -1.59
C PHE A 237 -12.93 12.68 -2.03
N ARG A 238 -13.33 12.29 -3.25
CA ARG A 238 -14.68 12.57 -3.77
C ARG A 238 -15.76 11.87 -2.93
N LEU A 239 -15.51 10.63 -2.51
CA LEU A 239 -16.42 9.88 -1.66
C LEU A 239 -16.52 10.44 -0.23
N LEU A 240 -15.47 11.07 0.29
CA LEU A 240 -15.55 11.82 1.57
C LEU A 240 -16.41 13.07 1.46
N SER A 241 -16.42 13.71 0.28
CA SER A 241 -17.20 14.92 0.02
C SER A 241 -18.66 14.59 -0.33
N ALA A 242 -18.90 13.58 -1.16
CA ALA A 242 -20.19 13.10 -1.61
C ALA A 242 -20.22 11.57 -1.60
N PHE A 243 -20.66 10.99 -0.51
CA PHE A 243 -20.66 9.54 -0.32
C PHE A 243 -21.64 8.84 -1.28
N SER A 244 -21.17 7.76 -1.90
CA SER A 244 -21.98 6.89 -2.77
C SER A 244 -21.61 5.43 -2.50
N TRP A 245 -22.61 4.59 -2.26
CA TRP A 245 -22.40 3.15 -2.11
C TRP A 245 -21.84 2.50 -3.38
N TYR A 246 -22.31 2.94 -4.56
CA TYR A 246 -21.77 2.46 -5.84
C TYR A 246 -20.31 2.83 -6.04
N GLY A 247 -19.94 4.05 -5.61
CA GLY A 247 -18.55 4.50 -5.65
C GLY A 247 -17.65 3.69 -4.71
N LEU A 248 -18.12 3.39 -3.49
CA LEU A 248 -17.39 2.55 -2.54
C LEU A 248 -17.23 1.11 -3.08
N LEU A 249 -18.30 0.50 -3.56
CA LEU A 249 -18.24 -0.85 -4.14
C LEU A 249 -17.32 -0.91 -5.36
N GLY A 250 -17.37 0.12 -6.23
CA GLY A 250 -16.48 0.23 -7.37
C GLY A 250 -15.01 0.32 -6.96
N LEU A 251 -14.69 1.14 -5.94
CA LEU A 251 -13.34 1.25 -5.38
C LEU A 251 -12.85 -0.11 -4.85
N LEU A 252 -13.64 -0.76 -4.02
CA LEU A 252 -13.28 -2.07 -3.44
C LEU A 252 -13.13 -3.17 -4.50
N ALA A 253 -13.93 -3.12 -5.58
CA ALA A 253 -13.80 -4.04 -6.71
C ALA A 253 -12.46 -3.84 -7.46
N ILE A 254 -12.08 -2.58 -7.69
CA ILE A 254 -10.79 -2.23 -8.29
C ILE A 254 -9.64 -2.70 -7.40
N ASP A 255 -9.70 -2.43 -6.09
CA ASP A 255 -8.70 -2.89 -5.12
C ASP A 255 -8.54 -4.41 -5.18
N ALA A 256 -9.65 -5.15 -5.19
CA ALA A 256 -9.63 -6.62 -5.27
C ALA A 256 -8.94 -7.12 -6.56
N VAL A 257 -9.16 -6.44 -7.69
CA VAL A 257 -8.52 -6.78 -8.97
C VAL A 257 -7.00 -6.57 -8.89
N TYR A 258 -6.53 -5.41 -8.41
CA TYR A 258 -5.09 -5.13 -8.31
C TYR A 258 -4.39 -6.04 -7.31
N ILE A 259 -5.00 -6.28 -6.13
CA ILE A 259 -4.47 -7.21 -5.14
C ILE A 259 -4.38 -8.62 -5.70
N GLY A 260 -5.43 -9.07 -6.40
CA GLY A 260 -5.46 -10.38 -7.06
C GLY A 260 -4.37 -10.52 -8.12
N LEU A 261 -4.23 -9.52 -8.99
CA LEU A 261 -3.20 -9.50 -10.04
C LEU A 261 -1.78 -9.48 -9.44
N ALA A 262 -1.52 -8.66 -8.43
CA ALA A 262 -0.22 -8.60 -7.77
C ALA A 262 0.14 -9.94 -7.11
N TYR A 263 -0.81 -10.56 -6.41
CA TYR A 263 -0.62 -11.87 -5.80
C TYR A 263 -0.38 -12.98 -6.83
N LEU A 264 -1.12 -12.98 -7.94
CA LEU A 264 -0.93 -13.94 -9.03
C LEU A 264 0.44 -13.74 -9.69
N LEU A 265 0.83 -12.49 -9.97
CA LEU A 265 2.13 -12.17 -10.54
C LEU A 265 3.27 -12.69 -9.65
N PHE A 266 3.17 -12.46 -8.33
CA PHE A 266 4.12 -12.99 -7.35
C PHE A 266 4.15 -14.51 -7.34
N LYS A 267 2.99 -15.17 -7.31
CA LYS A 267 2.87 -16.63 -7.30
C LYS A 267 3.47 -17.28 -8.55
N TYR A 268 3.27 -16.67 -9.72
CA TYR A 268 3.89 -17.14 -10.96
C TYR A 268 5.40 -16.82 -11.00
N GLY A 269 5.81 -15.64 -10.53
CA GLY A 269 7.20 -15.27 -10.39
C GLY A 269 7.97 -16.23 -9.47
N LEU A 270 7.36 -16.60 -8.35
CA LEU A 270 7.95 -17.55 -7.40
C LEU A 270 8.27 -18.93 -8.03
N ARG A 271 7.50 -19.35 -9.05
CA ARG A 271 7.78 -20.60 -9.78
C ARG A 271 9.03 -20.51 -10.67
N LYS A 272 9.48 -19.28 -10.99
CA LYS A 272 10.70 -19.03 -11.78
C LYS A 272 11.92 -18.79 -10.91
N TYR A 273 11.74 -18.71 -9.60
CA TYR A 273 12.83 -18.51 -8.67
C TYR A 273 13.71 -19.76 -8.58
N GLU A 274 15.00 -19.57 -8.81
CA GLU A 274 16.04 -20.60 -8.65
C GLU A 274 17.04 -20.10 -7.61
N SER A 275 17.29 -20.91 -6.57
CA SER A 275 18.19 -20.57 -5.44
C SER A 275 19.65 -20.35 -5.84
N GLY A 276 20.03 -20.72 -7.06
CA GLY A 276 21.40 -20.64 -7.57
C GLY A 276 21.81 -19.32 -8.28
N ASN A 277 20.91 -18.33 -8.40
CA ASN A 277 21.18 -17.09 -9.15
C ASN A 277 22.28 -16.19 -8.55
N LEU A 278 22.82 -16.52 -7.39
CA LEU A 278 23.98 -15.85 -6.77
C LEU A 278 25.28 -15.98 -7.58
N ILE A 279 25.38 -16.96 -8.49
CA ILE A 279 26.62 -17.26 -9.21
C ILE A 279 26.74 -16.46 -10.52
N THR A 280 25.61 -16.08 -11.13
CA THR A 280 25.58 -15.44 -12.45
C THR A 280 25.71 -13.91 -12.43
N THR A 281 25.55 -13.26 -11.28
CA THR A 281 25.66 -11.78 -11.16
C THR A 281 27.03 -11.28 -10.69
N LYS A 282 28.01 -12.17 -10.52
CA LYS A 282 29.41 -11.81 -10.16
C LYS A 282 30.39 -11.91 -11.34
N GLN A 283 29.89 -11.90 -12.57
CA GLN A 283 30.73 -11.73 -13.76
C GLN A 283 30.53 -10.37 -14.39
#